data_2432ef6948b50dfe4c868e83dc6ef086
#
_entry.id   2432ef6948b50dfe4c868e83dc6ef086
#
_cell.length_a   1.000
_cell.length_b   1.000
_cell.length_c   1.000
_cell.angle_alpha   90.00
_cell.angle_beta   90.00
_cell.angle_gamma   90.00
#
_symmetry.space_group_name_H-M   'P 1'
#
loop_
_entity.id
_entity.type
_entity.pdbx_description
1 polymer ?
#
loop_
_entity_poly.entity_id
_entity_poly.type
_entity_poly.pdbx_seq_one_letter_code
_entity_poly.pdbx_strand_id
1 'polypeptide(L)'
;MSGLRRAKIEKGKIMKIFNTLTRRKEEFVPLEPGKVKMYVCGPTVYNFIHIGNARPMIIFDTVRRYFEYKGYEVNYVSNFTDVDDKIIKKANEEGVDPSVISERYIAECKKDMAALNVKPATTHPQATKEIGGMLDMIQTLIDKG
;
A
#
# COMPACT_ATOMS: atom_id res chain seq x y z
N MET A 1 -21.16 27.09 -2.21
CA MET A 1 -21.86 26.08 -3.06
C MET A 1 -21.17 26.06 -4.41
N SER A 2 -20.19 25.22 -4.64
CA SER A 2 -19.54 25.07 -5.94
C SER A 2 -19.62 23.60 -6.32
N GLY A 3 -20.54 23.31 -7.25
CA GLY A 3 -20.73 21.99 -7.80
C GLY A 3 -19.53 21.58 -8.63
N LEU A 4 -18.71 20.69 -8.10
CA LEU A 4 -17.73 19.96 -8.89
C LEU A 4 -18.47 19.16 -9.96
N ARG A 5 -18.38 19.63 -11.21
CA ARG A 5 -18.86 18.89 -12.38
C ARG A 5 -18.09 17.56 -12.42
N ARG A 6 -18.78 16.46 -12.14
CA ARG A 6 -18.27 15.13 -12.47
C ARG A 6 -17.94 15.14 -13.98
N ALA A 7 -16.65 15.09 -14.28
CA ALA A 7 -16.21 14.96 -15.65
C ALA A 7 -16.83 13.69 -16.25
N LYS A 8 -17.58 13.85 -17.33
CA LYS A 8 -18.11 12.74 -18.13
C LYS A 8 -16.90 11.89 -18.57
N ILE A 9 -16.85 10.65 -18.11
CA ILE A 9 -15.81 9.71 -18.54
C ILE A 9 -15.86 9.64 -20.06
N GLU A 10 -14.81 10.11 -20.71
CA GLU A 10 -14.62 9.84 -22.14
C GLU A 10 -14.47 8.32 -22.33
N LYS A 11 -15.56 7.69 -22.74
CA LYS A 11 -15.53 6.31 -23.25
C LYS A 11 -14.60 6.30 -24.48
N GLY A 12 -13.35 5.84 -24.30
CA GLY A 12 -12.53 5.68 -25.49
C GLY A 12 -11.01 5.60 -25.34
N LYS A 13 -10.40 5.98 -24.22
CA LYS A 13 -8.94 5.78 -24.07
C LYS A 13 -8.66 4.54 -23.23
N ILE A 14 -8.30 3.46 -23.94
CA ILE A 14 -7.77 2.22 -23.34
C ILE A 14 -6.52 2.59 -22.53
N MET A 15 -6.56 2.28 -21.24
CA MET A 15 -5.39 2.45 -20.37
C MET A 15 -4.50 1.23 -20.53
N LYS A 16 -3.19 1.45 -20.73
CA LYS A 16 -2.19 0.39 -20.84
C LYS A 16 -1.19 0.50 -19.71
N ILE A 17 -0.92 -0.63 -19.08
CA ILE A 17 0.06 -0.77 -18.00
C ILE A 17 1.13 -1.76 -18.44
N PHE A 18 2.38 -1.53 -18.05
CA PHE A 18 3.45 -2.49 -18.26
C PHE A 18 3.27 -3.68 -17.31
N ASN A 19 3.15 -4.86 -17.89
CA ASN A 19 3.04 -6.11 -17.14
C ASN A 19 4.42 -6.79 -17.09
N THR A 20 4.97 -6.92 -15.89
CA THR A 20 6.28 -7.55 -15.68
C THR A 20 6.30 -9.03 -16.09
N LEU A 21 5.19 -9.74 -15.92
CA LEU A 21 5.07 -11.16 -16.30
C LEU A 21 5.23 -11.35 -17.81
N THR A 22 4.54 -10.54 -18.60
CA THR A 22 4.57 -10.61 -20.07
C THR A 22 5.63 -9.71 -20.71
N ARG A 23 6.26 -8.84 -19.91
CA ARG A 23 7.29 -7.84 -20.31
C ARG A 23 6.85 -6.87 -21.41
N ARG A 24 5.57 -6.54 -21.47
CA ARG A 24 5.00 -5.61 -22.45
C ARG A 24 3.90 -4.74 -21.84
N LYS A 25 3.57 -3.65 -22.51
CA LYS A 25 2.41 -2.83 -22.17
C LYS A 25 1.15 -3.49 -22.69
N GLU A 26 0.23 -3.78 -21.78
CA GLU A 26 -1.05 -4.42 -22.06
C GLU A 26 -2.20 -3.55 -21.62
N GLU A 27 -3.37 -3.79 -22.20
CA GLU A 27 -4.60 -3.16 -21.75
C GLU A 27 -4.88 -3.55 -20.31
N PHE A 28 -5.18 -2.53 -19.49
CA PHE A 28 -5.62 -2.77 -18.12
C PHE A 28 -7.09 -3.20 -18.11
N VAL A 29 -7.33 -4.43 -17.70
CA VAL A 29 -8.67 -4.99 -17.52
C VAL A 29 -8.86 -5.23 -16.02
N PRO A 30 -9.76 -4.50 -15.33
CA PRO A 30 -10.01 -4.72 -13.92
C PRO A 30 -10.72 -6.06 -13.68
N LEU A 31 -10.43 -6.70 -12.55
CA LEU A 31 -11.11 -7.94 -12.15
C LEU A 31 -12.62 -7.76 -11.93
N GLU A 32 -13.01 -6.57 -11.45
CA GLU A 32 -14.40 -6.18 -11.27
C GLU A 32 -14.64 -4.87 -12.04
N PRO A 33 -15.68 -4.78 -12.88
CA PRO A 33 -15.96 -3.56 -13.63
C PRO A 33 -16.05 -2.32 -12.74
N GLY A 34 -15.31 -1.28 -13.06
CA GLY A 34 -15.31 -0.01 -12.33
C GLY A 34 -14.48 -0.01 -11.02
N LYS A 35 -13.87 -1.13 -10.64
CA LYS A 35 -13.05 -1.23 -9.42
C LYS A 35 -11.61 -1.59 -9.71
N VAL A 36 -10.70 -1.00 -8.96
CA VAL A 36 -9.27 -1.31 -8.98
C VAL A 36 -8.84 -1.75 -7.60
N LYS A 37 -8.29 -2.94 -7.51
CA LYS A 37 -7.62 -3.45 -6.31
C LYS A 37 -6.12 -3.38 -6.55
N MET A 38 -5.41 -2.62 -5.72
CA MET A 38 -3.96 -2.50 -5.82
C MET A 38 -3.30 -2.69 -4.47
N TYR A 39 -2.20 -3.44 -4.48
CA TYR A 39 -1.34 -3.64 -3.33
C TYR A 39 0.05 -3.11 -3.65
N VAL A 40 0.60 -2.36 -2.71
CA VAL A 40 1.97 -1.86 -2.78
C VAL A 40 2.64 -2.13 -1.45
N CYS A 41 3.76 -2.85 -1.50
CA CYS A 41 4.53 -3.15 -0.30
C CYS A 41 4.93 -1.87 0.41
N GLY A 42 4.65 -1.80 1.70
CA GLY A 42 5.01 -0.67 2.56
C GLY A 42 6.40 -0.83 3.19
N PRO A 43 6.83 0.12 3.99
CA PRO A 43 8.15 0.13 4.61
C PRO A 43 8.24 -0.83 5.81
N THR A 44 9.46 -1.26 6.12
CA THR A 44 9.82 -1.79 7.44
C THR A 44 10.00 -0.62 8.40
N VAL A 45 9.26 -0.64 9.50
CA VAL A 45 9.10 0.52 10.39
C VAL A 45 10.06 0.47 11.58
N TYR A 46 11.35 0.56 11.29
CA TYR A 46 12.42 0.58 12.30
C TYR A 46 13.14 1.93 12.41
N ASN A 47 12.90 2.84 11.46
CA ASN A 47 13.52 4.17 11.41
C ASN A 47 12.67 5.13 10.58
N PHE A 48 13.03 6.42 10.58
CA PHE A 48 12.44 7.40 9.67
C PHE A 48 12.57 6.94 8.21
N ILE A 49 11.57 7.28 7.40
CA ILE A 49 11.66 7.06 5.96
C ILE A 49 12.66 8.04 5.34
N HIS A 50 13.28 7.64 4.25
CA HIS A 50 14.11 8.51 3.41
C HIS A 50 13.48 8.62 2.02
N ILE A 51 14.04 9.45 1.15
CA ILE A 51 13.51 9.72 -0.20
C ILE A 51 13.29 8.44 -1.03
N GLY A 52 14.12 7.42 -0.83
CA GLY A 52 13.96 6.13 -1.50
C GLY A 52 12.69 5.37 -1.08
N ASN A 53 12.28 5.49 0.19
CA ASN A 53 11.02 4.93 0.69
C ASN A 53 9.82 5.78 0.26
N ALA A 54 9.97 7.11 0.25
CA ALA A 54 8.91 8.04 -0.15
C ALA A 54 8.56 7.92 -1.64
N ARG A 55 9.54 7.63 -2.49
CA ARG A 55 9.36 7.54 -3.95
C ARG A 55 8.24 6.60 -4.38
N PRO A 56 8.20 5.31 -4.00
CA PRO A 56 7.09 4.44 -4.37
C PRO A 56 5.76 4.92 -3.78
N MET A 57 5.74 5.49 -2.57
CA MET A 57 4.52 6.01 -1.96
C MET A 57 3.90 7.14 -2.80
N ILE A 58 4.71 8.11 -3.26
CA ILE A 58 4.27 9.22 -4.10
C ILE A 58 3.83 8.72 -5.48
N ILE A 59 4.61 7.82 -6.09
CA ILE A 59 4.30 7.30 -7.43
C ILE A 59 2.97 6.54 -7.41
N PHE A 60 2.76 5.65 -6.44
CA PHE A 60 1.53 4.85 -6.39
C PHE A 60 0.32 5.64 -5.88
N ASP A 61 0.51 6.70 -5.08
CA ASP A 61 -0.55 7.66 -4.81
C ASP A 61 -0.98 8.40 -6.10
N THR A 62 -0.03 8.77 -6.94
CA THR A 62 -0.31 9.37 -8.26
C THR A 62 -1.08 8.40 -9.14
N VAL A 63 -0.69 7.13 -9.19
CA VAL A 63 -1.40 6.08 -9.94
C VAL A 63 -2.82 5.90 -9.41
N ARG A 64 -2.99 5.83 -8.07
CA ARG A 64 -4.29 5.76 -7.42
C ARG A 64 -5.18 6.94 -7.83
N ARG A 65 -4.67 8.19 -7.71
CA ARG A 65 -5.42 9.41 -8.08
C ARG A 65 -5.80 9.41 -9.55
N TYR A 66 -4.96 8.87 -10.41
CA TYR A 66 -5.27 8.74 -11.83
C TYR A 66 -6.41 7.75 -12.08
N PHE A 67 -6.43 6.60 -11.42
CA PHE A 67 -7.56 5.67 -11.49
C PHE A 67 -8.86 6.31 -10.96
N GLU A 68 -8.79 7.00 -9.82
CA GLU A 68 -9.92 7.74 -9.26
C GLU A 68 -10.42 8.83 -10.24
N TYR A 69 -9.50 9.57 -10.87
CA TYR A 69 -9.83 10.55 -11.92
C TYR A 69 -10.52 9.90 -13.12
N LYS A 70 -10.11 8.69 -13.49
CA LYS A 70 -10.75 7.90 -14.55
C LYS A 70 -12.10 7.30 -14.14
N GLY A 71 -12.54 7.53 -12.91
CA GLY A 71 -13.84 7.11 -12.39
C GLY A 71 -13.88 5.72 -11.78
N TYR A 72 -12.71 5.10 -11.52
CA TYR A 72 -12.63 3.84 -10.80
C TYR A 72 -12.77 4.05 -9.29
N GLU A 73 -13.44 3.13 -8.62
CA GLU A 73 -13.33 2.93 -7.18
C GLU A 73 -12.01 2.20 -6.89
N VAL A 74 -11.12 2.80 -6.11
CA VAL A 74 -9.79 2.23 -5.84
C VAL A 74 -9.69 1.73 -4.41
N ASN A 75 -9.51 0.43 -4.25
CA ASN A 75 -9.08 -0.18 -2.99
C ASN A 75 -7.55 -0.30 -3.01
N TYR A 76 -6.89 0.61 -2.29
CA TYR A 76 -5.44 0.66 -2.19
C TYR A 76 -4.98 0.14 -0.83
N VAL A 77 -4.18 -0.91 -0.85
CA VAL A 77 -3.61 -1.55 0.34
C VAL A 77 -2.11 -1.37 0.35
N SER A 78 -1.57 -0.90 1.48
CA SER A 78 -0.13 -0.82 1.71
C SER A 78 0.15 -1.19 3.16
N ASN A 79 0.93 -2.25 3.37
CA ASN A 79 1.22 -2.77 4.71
C ASN A 79 2.28 -1.93 5.44
N PHE A 80 2.37 -2.17 6.77
CA PHE A 80 3.57 -1.87 7.53
C PHE A 80 4.21 -3.19 7.97
N THR A 81 5.51 -3.34 7.68
CA THR A 81 6.29 -4.47 8.21
C THR A 81 6.79 -4.07 9.60
N ASP A 82 6.04 -4.47 10.61
CA ASP A 82 6.21 -4.13 12.02
C ASP A 82 6.89 -5.25 12.83
N VAL A 83 7.39 -6.28 12.16
CA VAL A 83 8.25 -7.32 12.69
C VAL A 83 9.40 -7.59 11.72
N ASP A 84 10.64 -7.42 12.18
CA ASP A 84 11.87 -7.57 11.40
C ASP A 84 13.07 -7.55 12.36
N ASP A 85 14.16 -8.20 11.99
CA ASP A 85 15.40 -8.22 12.78
C ASP A 85 15.93 -6.82 13.11
N LYS A 86 15.73 -5.84 12.21
CA LYS A 86 16.14 -4.44 12.43
C LYS A 86 15.33 -3.77 13.52
N ILE A 87 14.04 -4.12 13.65
CA ILE A 87 13.17 -3.61 14.73
C ILE A 87 13.62 -4.21 16.05
N ILE A 88 13.85 -5.54 16.09
CA ILE A 88 14.30 -6.26 17.29
C ILE A 88 15.66 -5.72 17.76
N LYS A 89 16.61 -5.55 16.83
CA LYS A 89 17.93 -5.00 17.14
C LYS A 89 17.82 -3.62 17.77
N LYS A 90 17.04 -2.73 17.16
CA LYS A 90 16.85 -1.36 17.65
C LYS A 90 16.14 -1.33 19.02
N ALA A 91 15.16 -2.19 19.22
CA ALA A 91 14.47 -2.33 20.48
C ALA A 91 15.45 -2.77 21.61
N ASN A 92 16.33 -3.72 21.33
CA ASN A 92 17.37 -4.16 22.25
C ASN A 92 18.37 -3.03 22.56
N GLU A 93 18.77 -2.23 21.56
CA GLU A 93 19.67 -1.08 21.74
C GLU A 93 19.04 0.01 22.61
N GLU A 94 17.72 0.23 22.49
CA GLU A 94 16.97 1.23 23.27
C GLU A 94 16.40 0.68 24.59
N GLY A 95 16.47 -0.62 24.83
CA GLY A 95 15.93 -1.27 26.03
C GLY A 95 14.40 -1.22 26.12
N VAL A 96 13.72 -1.30 24.98
CA VAL A 96 12.25 -1.23 24.88
C VAL A 96 11.67 -2.43 24.14
N ASP A 97 10.35 -2.63 24.23
CA ASP A 97 9.67 -3.66 23.45
C ASP A 97 9.68 -3.32 21.94
N PRO A 98 9.85 -4.30 21.03
CA PRO A 98 9.82 -4.08 19.58
C PRO A 98 8.59 -3.34 19.08
N SER A 99 7.43 -3.53 19.72
CA SER A 99 6.20 -2.82 19.35
C SER A 99 6.32 -1.31 19.54
N VAL A 100 7.06 -0.85 20.56
CA VAL A 100 7.30 0.58 20.81
C VAL A 100 8.06 1.22 19.64
N ILE A 101 9.05 0.50 19.09
CA ILE A 101 9.79 0.94 17.91
C ILE A 101 8.89 1.02 16.70
N SER A 102 8.16 -0.05 16.39
CA SER A 102 7.31 -0.10 15.21
C SER A 102 6.18 0.93 15.25
N GLU A 103 5.50 1.09 16.39
CA GLU A 103 4.44 2.10 16.54
C GLU A 103 4.96 3.53 16.38
N ARG A 104 6.11 3.84 16.97
CA ARG A 104 6.79 5.13 16.81
C ARG A 104 7.02 5.45 15.35
N TYR A 105 7.65 4.55 14.58
CA TYR A 105 8.00 4.81 13.19
C TYR A 105 6.84 4.67 12.22
N ILE A 106 5.77 3.94 12.57
CA ILE A 106 4.50 4.02 11.85
C ILE A 106 3.91 5.43 11.96
N ALA A 107 3.91 6.02 13.17
CA ALA A 107 3.39 7.37 13.39
C ALA A 107 4.20 8.41 12.60
N GLU A 108 5.54 8.34 12.65
CA GLU A 108 6.41 9.24 11.90
C GLU A 108 6.24 9.06 10.37
N CYS A 109 6.17 7.81 9.88
CA CYS A 109 5.92 7.55 8.47
C CYS A 109 4.59 8.16 7.98
N LYS A 110 3.52 8.02 8.77
CA LYS A 110 2.22 8.64 8.43
C LYS A 110 2.31 10.16 8.39
N LYS A 111 3.05 10.78 9.30
CA LYS A 111 3.28 12.22 9.34
C LYS A 111 4.06 12.71 8.10
N ASP A 112 5.12 12.00 7.74
CA ASP A 112 5.92 12.32 6.55
C ASP A 112 5.10 12.15 5.27
N MET A 113 4.31 11.08 5.15
CA MET A 113 3.41 10.88 4.01
C MET A 113 2.37 12.00 3.90
N ALA A 114 1.80 12.44 5.01
CA ALA A 114 0.86 13.56 5.02
C ALA A 114 1.53 14.87 4.57
N ALA A 115 2.76 15.13 5.02
CA ALA A 115 3.55 16.29 4.60
C ALA A 115 3.88 16.27 3.09
N LEU A 116 4.04 15.07 2.51
CA LEU A 116 4.23 14.86 1.07
C LEU A 116 2.92 14.86 0.28
N ASN A 117 1.77 15.16 0.91
CA ASN A 117 0.44 15.13 0.29
C ASN A 117 0.05 13.74 -0.28
N VAL A 118 0.62 12.67 0.26
CA VAL A 118 0.25 11.30 -0.06
C VAL A 118 -1.03 10.92 0.70
N LYS A 119 -2.06 10.46 0.01
CA LYS A 119 -3.28 9.99 0.65
C LYS A 119 -3.02 8.72 1.45
N PRO A 120 -3.60 8.56 2.65
CA PRO A 120 -3.56 7.28 3.35
C PRO A 120 -4.10 6.15 2.47
N ALA A 121 -3.54 4.95 2.56
CA ALA A 121 -4.11 3.79 1.89
C ALA A 121 -5.52 3.49 2.43
N THR A 122 -6.33 2.75 1.68
CA THR A 122 -7.63 2.27 2.15
C THR A 122 -7.45 1.39 3.39
N THR A 123 -6.38 0.59 3.39
CA THR A 123 -6.01 -0.26 4.53
C THR A 123 -4.49 -0.31 4.65
N HIS A 124 -4.01 -0.24 5.89
CA HIS A 124 -2.61 -0.45 6.26
C HIS A 124 -2.50 -1.67 7.19
N PRO A 125 -2.44 -2.90 6.65
CA PRO A 125 -2.22 -4.08 7.47
C PRO A 125 -0.86 -4.00 8.18
N GLN A 126 -0.81 -4.52 9.41
CA GLN A 126 0.42 -4.71 10.18
C GLN A 126 0.71 -6.21 10.24
N ALA A 127 1.93 -6.62 9.89
CA ALA A 127 2.30 -8.03 9.82
C ALA A 127 2.00 -8.78 11.13
N THR A 128 2.27 -8.15 12.28
CA THR A 128 2.02 -8.75 13.61
C THR A 128 0.54 -9.00 13.87
N LYS A 129 -0.36 -8.21 13.27
CA LYS A 129 -1.81 -8.33 13.45
C LYS A 129 -2.46 -9.34 12.49
N GLU A 130 -1.73 -9.73 11.44
CA GLU A 130 -2.24 -10.65 10.41
C GLU A 130 -1.75 -12.10 10.61
N ILE A 131 -0.95 -12.38 11.65
CA ILE A 131 -0.36 -13.72 11.90
C ILE A 131 -1.44 -14.80 12.00
N GLY A 132 -2.57 -14.52 12.68
CA GLY A 132 -3.69 -15.46 12.77
C GLY A 132 -4.22 -15.86 11.39
N GLY A 133 -4.52 -14.87 10.54
CA GLY A 133 -4.99 -15.10 9.18
C GLY A 133 -3.95 -15.80 8.29
N MET A 134 -2.66 -15.54 8.51
CA MET A 134 -1.57 -16.26 7.82
C MET A 134 -1.57 -17.75 8.20
N LEU A 135 -1.70 -18.06 9.48
CA LEU A 135 -1.76 -19.46 9.97
C LEU A 135 -2.98 -20.20 9.42
N ASP A 136 -4.15 -19.55 9.41
CA ASP A 136 -5.38 -20.13 8.85
C ASP A 136 -5.23 -20.41 7.35
N MET A 137 -4.60 -19.50 6.62
CA MET A 137 -4.33 -19.68 5.20
C MET A 137 -3.36 -20.84 4.96
N ILE A 138 -2.27 -20.93 5.75
CA ILE A 138 -1.29 -22.03 5.67
C ILE A 138 -2.00 -23.37 5.93
N GLN A 139 -2.81 -23.45 6.99
CA GLN A 139 -3.56 -24.67 7.31
C GLN A 139 -4.50 -25.07 6.16
N THR A 140 -5.21 -24.09 5.59
CA THR A 140 -6.08 -24.32 4.44
C THR A 140 -5.33 -24.88 3.24
N LEU A 141 -4.12 -24.40 2.99
CA LEU A 141 -3.28 -24.90 1.88
C LEU A 141 -2.78 -26.32 2.17
N ILE A 142 -2.36 -26.61 3.40
CA ILE A 142 -1.95 -27.96 3.81
C ILE A 142 -3.11 -28.96 3.64
N ASP A 143 -4.32 -28.57 4.05
CA ASP A 143 -5.51 -29.42 3.97
C ASP A 143 -5.93 -29.71 2.51
N LYS A 144 -5.53 -28.86 1.59
CA LYS A 144 -5.81 -29.03 0.14
C LYS A 144 -4.74 -29.82 -0.62
N GLY A 145 -3.59 -30.08 -0.01
CA GLY A 145 -2.43 -30.77 -0.63
C GLY A 145 -1.60 -29.75 -1.39
#